data_e5ca07c0d322b724490a4fb71917fd3c
#
_entry.id   e5ca07c0d322b724490a4fb71917fd3c
#
_cell.length_a   1.000
_cell.length_b   1.000
_cell.length_c   1.000
_cell.angle_alpha   90.00
_cell.angle_beta   90.00
_cell.angle_gamma   90.00
#
_symmetry.space_group_name_H-M   'P 1'
#
loop_
_entity.id
_entity.type
_entity.pdbx_description
1 polymer ?
#
loop_
_entity_poly.entity_id
_entity_poly.type
_entity_poly.pdbx_seq_one_letter_code
_entity_poly.pdbx_strand_id
1 'polypeptide(L)'
;MKSIWTSLVLVMIFPSGVEQRSKKEAVQHNIASAANIFIITTDGFRWQELFNGADSLLLNSSEYTPDAETLTSLYWADTKEERRKKLMPFFWSVVAAKGQVYGNREFDNKVNTANVYSISYPGYNEIFTGVTDINISSNGKRSNPNINVLEYLNTKPSFAGKVVAFTSWDVFPYILNEKRSGMLVNSGYERMSNTGLSPQLAVLNTVQDEIINEKAATRYDQLTFVAAKEYIIQQHPKVVYLGLGETDEFAHKGRYDLYLEQANKVDRMIAELWHLVQTTPGYKDNSVFIITTDHGRGNRNSKWTSHGEFIRGSSQAWMAVMGRGISPAGEIKEKQQLYQQQLAQTIAAFAGEEFIINESASAITLK
;
A
#
# COMPACT_ATOMS: atom_id res chain seq x y z
N MET A 1 -39.36 -43.12 -72.62
CA MET A 1 -38.16 -43.25 -71.86
C MET A 1 -38.16 -42.10 -70.86
N LYS A 2 -38.46 -42.37 -69.57
CA LYS A 2 -38.50 -41.39 -68.51
C LYS A 2 -37.29 -41.66 -67.62
N SER A 3 -36.37 -40.70 -67.53
CA SER A 3 -35.20 -40.75 -66.73
C SER A 3 -35.57 -40.29 -65.29
N ILE A 4 -35.29 -41.14 -64.28
CA ILE A 4 -35.47 -40.83 -62.84
C ILE A 4 -34.11 -40.38 -62.29
N TRP A 5 -34.04 -39.16 -61.84
CA TRP A 5 -32.91 -38.66 -61.13
C TRP A 5 -33.12 -38.84 -59.59
N THR A 6 -32.27 -39.68 -59.01
CA THR A 6 -32.27 -39.91 -57.56
C THR A 6 -31.27 -38.93 -56.91
N SER A 7 -31.80 -37.98 -56.16
CA SER A 7 -30.97 -37.03 -55.37
C SER A 7 -30.49 -37.71 -54.10
N LEU A 8 -29.20 -37.86 -53.98
CA LEU A 8 -28.54 -38.35 -52.78
C LEU A 8 -28.38 -37.18 -51.82
N VAL A 9 -29.10 -37.18 -50.68
CA VAL A 9 -28.92 -36.19 -49.57
C VAL A 9 -27.83 -36.70 -48.69
N LEU A 10 -26.69 -35.97 -48.69
CA LEU A 10 -25.57 -36.22 -47.79
C LEU A 10 -25.83 -35.50 -46.47
N VAL A 11 -26.19 -36.25 -45.43
CA VAL A 11 -26.33 -35.72 -44.06
C VAL A 11 -24.93 -35.60 -43.44
N MET A 12 -24.40 -34.38 -43.34
CA MET A 12 -23.19 -34.12 -42.56
C MET A 12 -23.56 -34.11 -41.07
N ILE A 13 -23.12 -35.13 -40.37
CA ILE A 13 -23.14 -35.15 -38.89
C ILE A 13 -21.91 -34.35 -38.40
N PHE A 14 -22.15 -33.14 -37.86
CA PHE A 14 -21.12 -32.43 -37.13
C PHE A 14 -20.99 -33.04 -35.74
N PRO A 15 -19.79 -33.44 -35.28
CA PRO A 15 -19.62 -33.84 -33.93
C PRO A 15 -19.77 -32.58 -33.03
N SER A 16 -20.71 -32.62 -32.10
CA SER A 16 -20.87 -31.65 -31.04
C SER A 16 -19.56 -31.58 -30.23
N GLY A 17 -18.79 -30.52 -30.46
CA GLY A 17 -17.63 -30.20 -29.68
C GLY A 17 -18.06 -29.98 -28.24
N VAL A 18 -17.70 -30.89 -27.36
CA VAL A 18 -17.72 -30.69 -25.91
C VAL A 18 -16.68 -29.64 -25.66
N GLU A 19 -17.10 -28.41 -25.38
CA GLU A 19 -16.26 -27.37 -24.83
C GLU A 19 -15.69 -27.88 -23.50
N GLN A 20 -14.45 -28.36 -23.55
CA GLN A 20 -13.64 -28.51 -22.35
C GLN A 20 -13.41 -27.09 -21.77
N ARG A 21 -14.29 -26.68 -20.86
CA ARG A 21 -13.95 -25.65 -19.87
C ARG A 21 -12.69 -26.12 -19.15
N SER A 22 -11.55 -25.60 -19.54
CA SER A 22 -10.33 -25.75 -18.75
C SER A 22 -10.64 -25.21 -17.35
N LYS A 23 -10.77 -26.10 -16.37
CA LYS A 23 -10.64 -25.76 -14.97
C LYS A 23 -9.26 -25.14 -14.86
N LYS A 24 -9.17 -23.82 -14.78
CA LYS A 24 -8.00 -23.17 -14.19
C LYS A 24 -7.88 -23.80 -12.81
N GLU A 25 -6.92 -24.67 -12.61
CA GLU A 25 -6.53 -25.12 -11.29
C GLU A 25 -6.25 -23.85 -10.49
N ALA A 26 -7.09 -23.60 -9.49
CA ALA A 26 -6.81 -22.55 -8.52
C ALA A 26 -5.49 -22.93 -7.87
N VAL A 27 -4.44 -22.19 -8.19
CA VAL A 27 -3.17 -22.27 -7.46
C VAL A 27 -3.51 -21.88 -6.05
N GLN A 28 -3.63 -22.89 -5.19
CA GLN A 28 -3.92 -22.71 -3.79
C GLN A 28 -2.68 -22.04 -3.20
N HIS A 29 -2.74 -20.71 -3.09
CA HIS A 29 -1.68 -19.95 -2.42
C HIS A 29 -1.63 -20.39 -0.97
N ASN A 30 -0.54 -21.00 -0.56
CA ASN A 30 -0.27 -21.43 0.82
C ASN A 30 0.00 -20.21 1.74
N ILE A 31 -0.84 -19.18 1.66
CA ILE A 31 -0.80 -18.06 2.58
C ILE A 31 -1.56 -18.48 3.84
N ALA A 32 -0.85 -18.59 4.96
CA ALA A 32 -1.50 -18.85 6.24
C ALA A 32 -2.36 -17.65 6.63
N SER A 33 -3.66 -17.90 6.86
CA SER A 33 -4.57 -16.83 7.29
C SER A 33 -4.14 -16.22 8.62
N ALA A 34 -4.25 -14.90 8.72
CA ALA A 34 -4.05 -14.14 9.93
C ALA A 34 -5.40 -13.60 10.43
N ALA A 35 -5.57 -13.50 11.75
CA ALA A 35 -6.78 -12.91 12.31
C ALA A 35 -6.80 -11.39 12.16
N ASN A 36 -5.63 -10.76 12.04
CA ASN A 36 -5.50 -9.30 11.97
C ASN A 36 -4.53 -8.89 10.89
N ILE A 37 -4.87 -7.83 10.16
CA ILE A 37 -4.11 -7.32 9.02
C ILE A 37 -3.87 -5.83 9.19
N PHE A 38 -2.61 -5.42 9.15
CA PHE A 38 -2.18 -4.03 9.20
C PHE A 38 -1.55 -3.67 7.87
N ILE A 39 -2.18 -2.75 7.14
CA ILE A 39 -1.71 -2.26 5.85
C ILE A 39 -1.20 -0.85 6.07
N ILE A 40 0.05 -0.58 5.72
CA ILE A 40 0.70 0.72 5.89
C ILE A 40 1.21 1.17 4.53
N THR A 41 0.80 2.35 4.12
CA THR A 41 1.38 2.98 2.93
C THR A 41 2.06 4.28 3.27
N THR A 42 3.18 4.54 2.58
CA THR A 42 3.87 5.83 2.61
C THR A 42 3.89 6.39 1.20
N ASP A 43 3.16 7.49 1.00
CA ASP A 43 2.89 8.07 -0.32
C ASP A 43 4.18 8.52 -1.00
N GLY A 44 4.37 8.08 -2.25
CA GLY A 44 5.48 8.51 -3.10
C GLY A 44 6.88 8.22 -2.55
N PHE A 45 7.05 7.32 -1.58
CA PHE A 45 8.36 6.99 -1.02
C PHE A 45 9.15 6.09 -1.96
N ARG A 46 10.27 6.61 -2.47
CA ARG A 46 11.04 5.96 -3.54
C ARG A 46 11.76 4.70 -3.06
N TRP A 47 11.84 3.70 -3.93
CA TRP A 47 12.63 2.50 -3.68
C TRP A 47 14.12 2.81 -3.47
N GLN A 48 14.64 3.89 -4.08
CA GLN A 48 16.03 4.31 -3.95
C GLN A 48 16.40 4.57 -2.49
N GLU A 49 15.64 5.38 -1.79
CA GLU A 49 15.91 5.67 -0.39
C GLU A 49 15.64 4.47 0.51
N LEU A 50 14.63 3.68 0.20
CA LEU A 50 14.38 2.46 0.96
C LEU A 50 15.57 1.50 0.92
N PHE A 51 16.10 1.21 -0.27
CA PHE A 51 17.14 0.18 -0.44
C PHE A 51 18.57 0.72 -0.35
N ASN A 52 18.80 1.99 -0.65
CA ASN A 52 20.15 2.57 -0.69
C ASN A 52 20.38 3.64 0.39
N GLY A 53 19.34 4.05 1.12
CA GLY A 53 19.41 5.17 2.07
C GLY A 53 19.48 6.53 1.36
N ALA A 54 19.98 7.55 2.04
CA ALA A 54 20.06 8.91 1.50
C ALA A 54 20.86 8.97 0.19
N ASP A 55 20.31 9.67 -0.81
CA ASP A 55 20.97 9.96 -2.09
C ASP A 55 22.00 11.07 -1.90
N SER A 56 23.27 10.82 -2.25
CA SER A 56 24.36 11.77 -2.02
C SER A 56 24.21 13.07 -2.81
N LEU A 57 23.64 13.02 -4.02
CA LEU A 57 23.48 14.21 -4.86
C LEU A 57 22.35 15.10 -4.34
N LEU A 58 21.27 14.51 -3.85
CA LEU A 58 20.17 15.25 -3.23
C LEU A 58 20.56 15.79 -1.87
N LEU A 59 21.28 14.99 -1.07
CA LEU A 59 21.75 15.36 0.27
C LEU A 59 22.70 16.55 0.24
N ASN A 60 23.58 16.64 -0.75
CA ASN A 60 24.54 17.73 -0.94
C ASN A 60 24.01 18.89 -1.80
N SER A 61 22.75 18.86 -2.20
CA SER A 61 22.13 19.95 -2.97
C SER A 61 21.61 21.04 -2.06
N SER A 62 22.14 22.24 -2.14
CA SER A 62 21.63 23.40 -1.40
C SER A 62 20.19 23.80 -1.78
N GLU A 63 19.71 23.35 -2.95
CA GLU A 63 18.34 23.54 -3.39
C GLU A 63 17.36 22.64 -2.58
N TYR A 64 17.77 21.40 -2.28
CA TYR A 64 16.88 20.40 -1.68
C TYR A 64 17.17 20.11 -0.21
N THR A 65 18.37 20.41 0.26
CA THR A 65 18.84 20.12 1.63
C THR A 65 19.53 21.36 2.21
N PRO A 66 18.77 22.27 2.83
CA PRO A 66 19.34 23.51 3.39
C PRO A 66 20.41 23.27 4.48
N ASP A 67 20.25 22.23 5.30
CA ASP A 67 21.22 21.82 6.33
C ASP A 67 21.80 20.42 6.00
N ALA A 68 22.68 20.40 5.00
CA ALA A 68 23.31 19.16 4.54
C ALA A 68 24.25 18.55 5.61
N GLU A 69 24.85 19.35 6.49
CA GLU A 69 25.75 18.86 7.53
C GLU A 69 25.00 18.01 8.55
N THR A 70 23.90 18.53 9.09
CA THR A 70 23.05 17.79 10.04
C THR A 70 22.51 16.52 9.41
N LEU A 71 21.97 16.61 8.19
CA LEU A 71 21.37 15.43 7.52
C LEU A 71 22.42 14.37 7.17
N THR A 72 23.63 14.79 6.80
CA THR A 72 24.75 13.87 6.57
C THR A 72 25.13 13.14 7.85
N SER A 73 25.23 13.84 8.97
CA SER A 73 25.50 13.21 10.28
C SER A 73 24.44 12.17 10.65
N LEU A 74 23.17 12.46 10.39
CA LEU A 74 22.05 11.59 10.74
C LEU A 74 21.92 10.38 9.81
N TYR A 75 21.98 10.58 8.48
CA TYR A 75 21.53 9.58 7.51
C TYR A 75 22.60 9.10 6.55
N TRP A 76 23.79 9.72 6.50
CA TRP A 76 24.86 9.27 5.63
C TRP A 76 25.72 8.18 6.24
N ALA A 77 26.18 7.26 5.41
CA ALA A 77 27.27 6.32 5.66
C ALA A 77 27.88 5.90 4.31
N ASP A 78 29.07 5.30 4.31
CA ASP A 78 29.80 4.97 3.10
C ASP A 78 29.13 3.84 2.30
N THR A 79 28.58 2.85 2.98
CA THR A 79 27.85 1.77 2.33
C THR A 79 26.36 2.05 2.28
N LYS A 80 25.67 1.60 1.23
CA LYS A 80 24.21 1.71 1.11
C LYS A 80 23.48 0.92 2.19
N GLU A 81 24.03 -0.19 2.61
CA GLU A 81 23.50 -1.04 3.68
C GLU A 81 23.47 -0.30 5.03
N GLU A 82 24.50 0.48 5.33
CA GLU A 82 24.55 1.30 6.54
C GLU A 82 23.64 2.53 6.40
N ARG A 83 23.65 3.21 5.24
CA ARG A 83 22.76 4.36 4.99
C ARG A 83 21.28 4.01 5.15
N ARG A 84 20.82 2.92 4.52
CA ARG A 84 19.43 2.49 4.64
C ARG A 84 19.04 2.09 6.06
N LYS A 85 19.97 1.53 6.84
CA LYS A 85 19.77 1.23 8.27
C LYS A 85 19.74 2.48 9.14
N LYS A 86 20.53 3.52 8.80
CA LYS A 86 20.43 4.82 9.46
C LYS A 86 19.09 5.49 9.18
N LEU A 87 18.61 5.43 7.96
CA LEU A 87 17.35 6.05 7.55
C LEU A 87 16.14 5.33 8.15
N MET A 88 16.09 4.00 8.01
CA MET A 88 14.97 3.16 8.44
C MET A 88 15.48 1.96 9.28
N PRO A 89 15.91 2.23 10.54
CA PRO A 89 16.55 1.21 11.38
C PRO A 89 15.64 0.04 11.73
N PHE A 90 14.37 0.29 12.05
CA PHE A 90 13.42 -0.77 12.36
C PHE A 90 13.08 -1.62 11.13
N PHE A 91 12.87 -0.99 9.99
CA PHE A 91 12.56 -1.69 8.75
C PHE A 91 13.66 -2.71 8.41
N TRP A 92 14.93 -2.30 8.48
CA TRP A 92 16.03 -3.17 8.10
C TRP A 92 16.46 -4.15 9.19
N SER A 93 16.23 -3.85 10.47
CA SER A 93 16.58 -4.75 11.57
C SER A 93 15.46 -5.70 11.97
N VAL A 94 14.19 -5.36 11.73
CA VAL A 94 13.04 -6.16 12.15
C VAL A 94 12.17 -6.58 10.98
N VAL A 95 11.67 -5.64 10.16
CA VAL A 95 10.76 -5.98 9.05
C VAL A 95 11.46 -6.90 8.06
N ALA A 96 12.66 -6.52 7.59
CA ALA A 96 13.44 -7.35 6.68
C ALA A 96 13.88 -8.67 7.34
N ALA A 97 14.28 -8.63 8.61
CA ALA A 97 14.78 -9.84 9.28
C ALA A 97 13.66 -10.86 9.60
N LYS A 98 12.42 -10.41 9.80
CA LYS A 98 11.28 -11.27 10.16
C LYS A 98 10.30 -11.50 9.00
N GLY A 99 10.52 -10.86 7.85
CA GLY A 99 9.60 -10.87 6.72
C GLY A 99 10.29 -10.99 5.38
N GLN A 100 9.67 -10.43 4.37
CA GLN A 100 10.13 -10.44 2.98
C GLN A 100 9.98 -9.04 2.40
N VAL A 101 11.03 -8.55 1.71
CA VAL A 101 11.08 -7.21 1.12
C VAL A 101 11.36 -7.34 -0.37
N TYR A 102 10.49 -6.72 -1.19
CA TYR A 102 10.49 -6.78 -2.64
C TYR A 102 10.65 -5.39 -3.26
N GLY A 103 11.29 -5.31 -4.41
CA GLY A 103 11.37 -4.08 -5.18
C GLY A 103 12.78 -3.52 -5.36
N ASN A 104 13.83 -4.22 -4.88
CA ASN A 104 15.20 -3.78 -5.14
C ASN A 104 15.59 -4.03 -6.59
N ARG A 105 15.61 -2.95 -7.35
CA ARG A 105 15.88 -3.00 -8.80
C ARG A 105 17.32 -3.30 -9.16
N GLU A 106 18.24 -3.22 -8.23
CA GLU A 106 19.62 -3.64 -8.46
C GLU A 106 19.74 -5.16 -8.68
N PHE A 107 18.78 -5.92 -8.15
CA PHE A 107 18.66 -7.36 -8.37
C PHE A 107 17.65 -7.73 -9.46
N ASP A 108 17.19 -6.76 -10.26
CA ASP A 108 16.08 -6.94 -11.20
C ASP A 108 14.78 -7.50 -10.54
N ASN A 109 14.69 -7.31 -9.21
CA ASN A 109 13.49 -7.58 -8.43
C ASN A 109 12.61 -6.32 -8.50
N LYS A 110 11.48 -6.41 -9.17
CA LYS A 110 10.65 -5.24 -9.50
C LYS A 110 9.28 -5.36 -8.90
N VAL A 111 8.82 -4.25 -8.33
CA VAL A 111 7.42 -3.98 -8.00
C VAL A 111 7.02 -2.72 -8.76
N ASN A 112 5.92 -2.77 -9.49
CA ASN A 112 5.44 -1.62 -10.26
C ASN A 112 3.96 -1.34 -9.99
N THR A 113 3.56 -0.08 -10.18
CA THR A 113 2.18 0.21 -10.53
C THR A 113 1.92 -0.30 -11.96
N ALA A 114 0.75 -0.85 -12.21
CA ALA A 114 0.32 -1.28 -13.55
C ALA A 114 -0.50 -0.18 -14.26
N ASN A 115 -1.09 0.76 -13.51
CA ASN A 115 -1.79 1.90 -14.09
C ASN A 115 -0.81 2.85 -14.79
N VAL A 116 -1.26 3.49 -15.86
CA VAL A 116 -0.42 4.38 -16.69
C VAL A 116 -0.16 5.73 -16.04
N TYR A 117 -1.00 6.15 -15.11
CA TYR A 117 -0.96 7.50 -14.55
C TYR A 117 0.14 7.69 -13.51
N SER A 118 0.45 6.64 -12.72
CA SER A 118 1.48 6.67 -11.67
C SER A 118 1.35 7.89 -10.75
N ILE A 119 0.12 8.15 -10.29
CA ILE A 119 -0.27 9.16 -9.30
C ILE A 119 -1.11 8.49 -8.22
N SER A 120 -1.33 9.17 -7.10
CA SER A 120 -1.80 8.57 -5.84
C SER A 120 -3.17 7.88 -5.98
N TYR A 121 -4.23 8.54 -6.44
CA TYR A 121 -5.55 7.89 -6.49
C TYR A 121 -5.55 6.63 -7.37
N PRO A 122 -5.05 6.64 -8.63
CA PRO A 122 -4.91 5.43 -9.44
C PRO A 122 -4.03 4.35 -8.79
N GLY A 123 -2.97 4.72 -8.09
CA GLY A 123 -2.10 3.81 -7.34
C GLY A 123 -2.85 3.12 -6.20
N TYR A 124 -3.55 3.88 -5.37
CA TYR A 124 -4.39 3.33 -4.30
C TYR A 124 -5.57 2.52 -4.82
N ASN A 125 -6.20 2.94 -5.93
CA ASN A 125 -7.21 2.12 -6.58
C ASN A 125 -6.63 0.74 -6.91
N GLU A 126 -5.46 0.68 -7.53
CA GLU A 126 -4.81 -0.56 -7.92
C GLU A 126 -4.51 -1.45 -6.70
N ILE A 127 -3.98 -0.87 -5.61
CA ILE A 127 -3.66 -1.58 -4.36
C ILE A 127 -4.92 -2.23 -3.77
N PHE A 128 -6.04 -1.50 -3.70
CA PHE A 128 -7.20 -1.95 -2.97
C PHE A 128 -8.24 -2.68 -3.82
N THR A 129 -8.27 -2.47 -5.14
CA THR A 129 -9.24 -3.14 -6.01
C THR A 129 -8.64 -4.33 -6.77
N GLY A 130 -7.32 -4.37 -6.93
CA GLY A 130 -6.64 -5.42 -7.70
C GLY A 130 -6.72 -5.22 -9.21
N VAL A 131 -7.24 -4.09 -9.68
CA VAL A 131 -7.37 -3.77 -11.10
C VAL A 131 -6.93 -2.34 -11.39
N THR A 132 -6.48 -2.12 -12.62
CA THR A 132 -6.30 -0.76 -13.16
C THR A 132 -7.61 -0.29 -13.77
N ASP A 133 -7.92 0.99 -13.61
CA ASP A 133 -9.09 1.61 -14.24
C ASP A 133 -8.66 2.91 -14.95
N ILE A 134 -8.78 2.92 -16.26
CA ILE A 134 -8.40 4.07 -17.09
C ILE A 134 -9.26 5.33 -16.80
N ASN A 135 -10.44 5.15 -16.23
CA ASN A 135 -11.33 6.25 -15.88
C ASN A 135 -10.94 6.92 -14.54
N ILE A 136 -10.11 6.26 -13.74
CA ILE A 136 -9.50 6.84 -12.53
C ILE A 136 -8.18 7.48 -12.94
N SER A 137 -8.25 8.72 -13.45
CA SER A 137 -7.13 9.42 -14.09
C SER A 137 -6.66 10.67 -13.33
N SER A 138 -7.18 10.90 -12.13
CA SER A 138 -6.86 12.11 -11.36
C SER A 138 -7.03 11.88 -9.86
N ASN A 139 -6.44 12.78 -9.07
CA ASN A 139 -6.57 12.83 -7.61
C ASN A 139 -7.85 13.54 -7.12
N GLY A 140 -8.86 13.68 -8.00
CA GLY A 140 -10.11 14.37 -7.67
C GLY A 140 -11.00 13.60 -6.68
N LYS A 141 -11.72 14.32 -5.84
CA LYS A 141 -12.67 13.79 -4.85
C LYS A 141 -13.93 13.22 -5.50
N ARG A 142 -13.81 12.10 -6.19
CA ARG A 142 -14.89 11.34 -6.82
C ARG A 142 -14.92 9.94 -6.24
N SER A 143 -16.07 9.47 -5.77
CA SER A 143 -16.20 8.13 -5.19
C SER A 143 -15.80 7.05 -6.20
N ASN A 144 -14.93 6.15 -5.76
CA ASN A 144 -14.44 5.03 -6.58
C ASN A 144 -15.60 4.11 -6.96
N PRO A 145 -15.86 3.89 -8.25
CA PRO A 145 -16.89 2.96 -8.67
C PRO A 145 -16.53 1.50 -8.37
N ASN A 146 -15.24 1.18 -8.31
CA ASN A 146 -14.73 -0.16 -8.12
C ASN A 146 -14.87 -0.60 -6.66
N ILE A 147 -15.27 -1.85 -6.45
CA ILE A 147 -15.31 -2.46 -5.11
C ILE A 147 -13.86 -2.72 -4.68
N ASN A 148 -13.51 -2.30 -3.47
CA ASN A 148 -12.19 -2.53 -2.90
C ASN A 148 -12.20 -3.69 -1.89
N VAL A 149 -11.03 -4.26 -1.63
CA VAL A 149 -10.88 -5.41 -0.74
C VAL A 149 -11.25 -5.11 0.72
N LEU A 150 -11.06 -3.87 1.18
CA LEU A 150 -11.43 -3.47 2.55
C LEU A 150 -12.96 -3.43 2.68
N GLU A 151 -13.64 -2.84 1.70
CA GLU A 151 -15.09 -2.86 1.58
C GLU A 151 -15.62 -4.30 1.55
N TYR A 152 -15.02 -5.15 0.72
CA TYR A 152 -15.38 -6.56 0.63
C TYR A 152 -15.20 -7.28 1.98
N LEU A 153 -14.08 -7.09 2.66
CA LEU A 153 -13.86 -7.69 3.98
C LEU A 153 -14.87 -7.17 5.01
N ASN A 154 -15.25 -5.90 4.95
CA ASN A 154 -16.25 -5.34 5.87
C ASN A 154 -17.64 -5.98 5.72
N THR A 155 -17.94 -6.61 4.57
CA THR A 155 -19.18 -7.41 4.39
C THR A 155 -19.12 -8.79 5.02
N LYS A 156 -17.94 -9.28 5.39
CA LYS A 156 -17.77 -10.63 5.94
C LYS A 156 -18.10 -10.66 7.44
N PRO A 157 -18.85 -11.65 7.93
CA PRO A 157 -19.24 -11.71 9.36
C PRO A 157 -18.07 -11.61 10.33
N SER A 158 -16.92 -12.19 9.98
CA SER A 158 -15.70 -12.16 10.79
C SER A 158 -15.05 -10.78 10.91
N PHE A 159 -15.31 -9.86 9.96
CA PHE A 159 -14.68 -8.56 9.82
C PHE A 159 -15.67 -7.40 9.89
N ALA A 160 -16.97 -7.63 9.83
CA ALA A 160 -18.01 -6.59 9.83
C ALA A 160 -17.85 -5.62 11.01
N GLY A 161 -17.71 -4.32 10.70
CA GLY A 161 -17.46 -3.26 11.68
C GLY A 161 -16.05 -3.27 12.31
N LYS A 162 -15.12 -4.10 11.80
CA LYS A 162 -13.74 -4.24 12.29
C LYS A 162 -12.70 -3.90 11.24
N VAL A 163 -13.12 -3.30 10.15
CA VAL A 163 -12.25 -2.78 9.07
C VAL A 163 -12.26 -1.27 9.16
N VAL A 164 -11.08 -0.67 9.32
CA VAL A 164 -10.94 0.77 9.54
C VAL A 164 -9.77 1.33 8.73
N ALA A 165 -9.87 2.61 8.38
CA ALA A 165 -8.81 3.35 7.72
C ALA A 165 -8.53 4.67 8.45
N PHE A 166 -7.24 4.97 8.64
CA PHE A 166 -6.73 6.24 9.13
C PHE A 166 -5.74 6.77 8.11
N THR A 167 -6.02 7.94 7.56
CA THR A 167 -5.24 8.43 6.43
C THR A 167 -4.92 9.91 6.58
N SER A 168 -3.73 10.30 6.14
CA SER A 168 -3.33 11.70 6.17
C SER A 168 -3.99 12.51 5.08
N TRP A 169 -4.18 11.94 3.89
CA TRP A 169 -4.77 12.64 2.76
C TRP A 169 -6.30 12.57 2.75
N ASP A 170 -6.96 13.70 2.57
CA ASP A 170 -8.43 13.86 2.68
C ASP A 170 -9.24 13.34 1.49
N VAL A 171 -8.60 12.65 0.54
CA VAL A 171 -9.23 12.00 -0.62
C VAL A 171 -9.64 10.54 -0.33
N PHE A 172 -9.11 9.93 0.71
CA PHE A 172 -9.37 8.52 1.00
C PHE A 172 -10.84 8.13 1.22
N PRO A 173 -11.73 8.97 1.76
CA PRO A 173 -13.16 8.66 1.80
C PRO A 173 -13.77 8.39 0.41
N TYR A 174 -13.17 8.97 -0.63
CA TYR A 174 -13.58 8.76 -2.02
C TYR A 174 -12.87 7.52 -2.63
N ILE A 175 -11.58 7.33 -2.36
CA ILE A 175 -10.81 6.16 -2.84
C ILE A 175 -11.42 4.87 -2.32
N LEU A 176 -11.73 4.82 -1.02
CA LEU A 176 -12.31 3.65 -0.34
C LEU A 176 -13.84 3.61 -0.42
N ASN A 177 -14.46 4.61 -1.05
CA ASN A 177 -15.90 4.79 -1.15
C ASN A 177 -16.61 4.58 0.20
N GLU A 178 -16.26 5.40 1.19
CA GLU A 178 -16.73 5.31 2.57
C GLU A 178 -18.24 5.18 2.66
N LYS A 179 -18.99 5.98 1.85
CA LYS A 179 -20.46 5.96 1.84
C LYS A 179 -21.03 4.59 1.46
N ARG A 180 -20.40 3.89 0.51
CA ARG A 180 -20.84 2.55 0.07
C ARG A 180 -20.33 1.47 1.00
N SER A 181 -19.06 1.57 1.42
CA SER A 181 -18.41 0.56 2.24
C SER A 181 -18.93 0.51 3.68
N GLY A 182 -19.43 1.62 4.20
CA GLY A 182 -19.89 1.75 5.59
C GLY A 182 -18.79 1.53 6.64
N MET A 183 -17.52 1.49 6.22
CA MET A 183 -16.39 1.37 7.14
C MET A 183 -15.97 2.74 7.68
N LEU A 184 -15.32 2.77 8.84
CA LEU A 184 -14.73 3.99 9.37
C LEU A 184 -13.51 4.39 8.52
N VAL A 185 -13.54 5.59 7.95
CA VAL A 185 -12.42 6.22 7.25
C VAL A 185 -12.17 7.60 7.86
N ASN A 186 -11.27 7.69 8.85
CA ASN A 186 -10.85 8.98 9.40
C ASN A 186 -9.69 9.54 8.58
N SER A 187 -9.88 10.70 7.96
CA SER A 187 -9.06 11.17 6.84
C SER A 187 -8.81 12.68 6.93
N GLY A 188 -7.60 13.10 6.56
CA GLY A 188 -7.23 14.51 6.69
C GLY A 188 -7.44 15.03 8.12
N TYR A 189 -7.88 16.27 8.24
CA TYR A 189 -8.12 16.88 9.55
C TYR A 189 -9.56 16.62 10.09
N GLU A 190 -10.15 15.48 9.71
CA GLU A 190 -11.43 15.07 10.27
C GLU A 190 -11.30 14.74 11.76
N ARG A 191 -12.23 15.29 12.56
CA ARG A 191 -12.28 15.02 14.00
C ARG A 191 -12.67 13.58 14.26
N MET A 192 -12.09 12.98 15.27
CA MET A 192 -12.62 11.74 15.85
C MET A 192 -13.96 12.05 16.55
N SER A 193 -15.03 11.41 16.10
CA SER A 193 -16.41 11.76 16.51
C SER A 193 -17.10 10.73 17.41
N ASN A 194 -16.35 9.78 17.96
CA ASN A 194 -16.97 8.68 18.74
C ASN A 194 -17.43 9.16 20.12
N THR A 195 -18.63 8.71 20.53
CA THR A 195 -19.06 8.76 21.91
C THR A 195 -18.08 7.93 22.76
N GLY A 196 -17.46 8.53 23.77
CA GLY A 196 -16.45 7.86 24.59
C GLY A 196 -15.02 8.03 24.10
N LEU A 197 -14.69 9.20 23.49
CA LEU A 197 -13.32 9.57 23.16
C LEU A 197 -12.40 9.41 24.37
N SER A 198 -11.23 8.79 24.17
CA SER A 198 -10.18 8.84 25.17
C SER A 198 -9.71 10.29 25.37
N PRO A 199 -9.11 10.62 26.54
CA PRO A 199 -8.50 11.93 26.74
C PRO A 199 -7.50 12.28 25.64
N GLN A 200 -6.75 11.30 25.13
CA GLN A 200 -5.78 11.47 24.04
C GLN A 200 -6.45 11.89 22.73
N LEU A 201 -7.57 11.27 22.36
CA LEU A 201 -8.32 11.64 21.16
C LEU A 201 -9.00 12.99 21.31
N ALA A 202 -9.45 13.35 22.50
CA ALA A 202 -9.99 14.69 22.77
C ALA A 202 -8.91 15.77 22.60
N VAL A 203 -7.71 15.54 23.14
CA VAL A 203 -6.54 16.42 22.95
C VAL A 203 -6.17 16.49 21.46
N LEU A 204 -6.13 15.36 20.76
CA LEU A 204 -5.87 15.34 19.32
C LEU A 204 -6.84 16.24 18.54
N ASN A 205 -8.12 16.13 18.81
CA ASN A 205 -9.14 17.00 18.19
C ASN A 205 -8.87 18.48 18.47
N THR A 206 -8.54 18.84 19.72
CA THR A 206 -8.21 20.22 20.08
C THR A 206 -6.97 20.71 19.33
N VAL A 207 -5.92 19.89 19.29
CA VAL A 207 -4.68 20.23 18.55
C VAL A 207 -4.98 20.47 17.06
N GLN A 208 -5.79 19.61 16.44
CA GLN A 208 -6.19 19.77 15.03
C GLN A 208 -6.96 21.06 14.78
N ASP A 209 -7.81 21.47 15.72
CA ASP A 209 -8.62 22.67 15.56
C ASP A 209 -7.82 23.97 15.78
N GLU A 210 -6.86 23.96 16.71
CA GLU A 210 -6.14 25.16 17.13
C GLU A 210 -4.88 25.44 16.32
N ILE A 211 -4.13 24.40 15.94
CA ILE A 211 -2.83 24.57 15.27
C ILE A 211 -2.98 24.82 13.77
N ILE A 212 -4.09 24.41 13.16
CA ILE A 212 -4.21 24.40 11.72
C ILE A 212 -5.06 25.55 11.25
N ASN A 213 -4.43 26.69 11.06
CA ASN A 213 -5.03 27.88 10.46
C ASN A 213 -5.31 27.71 8.96
N GLU A 214 -4.54 26.86 8.27
CA GLU A 214 -4.74 26.51 6.87
C GLU A 214 -5.00 25.00 6.79
N LYS A 215 -6.21 24.63 6.42
CA LYS A 215 -6.60 23.23 6.19
C LYS A 215 -5.94 22.72 4.93
N ALA A 216 -4.69 22.28 5.03
CA ALA A 216 -4.05 21.51 3.99
C ALA A 216 -4.84 20.20 3.72
N ALA A 217 -4.79 19.70 2.49
CA ALA A 217 -5.45 18.45 2.13
C ALA A 217 -4.85 17.24 2.86
N THR A 218 -3.58 17.33 3.24
CA THR A 218 -2.84 16.27 3.93
C THR A 218 -2.59 16.64 5.38
N ARG A 219 -3.13 15.84 6.30
CA ARG A 219 -2.88 15.93 7.74
C ARG A 219 -1.44 15.49 8.05
N TYR A 220 -0.83 16.05 9.07
CA TYR A 220 0.44 15.54 9.59
C TYR A 220 0.34 14.05 9.94
N ASP A 221 1.26 13.25 9.44
CA ASP A 221 1.28 11.80 9.64
C ASP A 221 1.29 11.40 11.12
N GLN A 222 1.94 12.22 11.97
CA GLN A 222 1.95 11.99 13.40
C GLN A 222 0.55 12.06 14.02
N LEU A 223 -0.31 12.97 13.57
CA LEU A 223 -1.69 13.07 14.05
C LEU A 223 -2.53 11.90 13.55
N THR A 224 -2.31 11.48 12.31
CA THR A 224 -2.94 10.29 11.72
C THR A 224 -2.57 9.04 12.50
N PHE A 225 -1.29 8.89 12.82
CA PHE A 225 -0.78 7.76 13.58
C PHE A 225 -1.34 7.71 15.00
N VAL A 226 -1.39 8.84 15.70
CA VAL A 226 -1.98 8.92 17.05
C VAL A 226 -3.46 8.54 17.01
N ALA A 227 -4.24 9.05 16.05
CA ALA A 227 -5.65 8.68 15.88
C ALA A 227 -5.81 7.17 15.69
N ALA A 228 -5.04 6.58 14.77
CA ALA A 228 -5.05 5.14 14.50
C ALA A 228 -4.67 4.32 15.73
N LYS A 229 -3.57 4.66 16.38
CA LYS A 229 -3.05 3.94 17.55
C LYS A 229 -4.04 3.92 18.70
N GLU A 230 -4.61 5.07 19.05
CA GLU A 230 -5.61 5.19 20.13
C GLU A 230 -6.89 4.39 19.81
N TYR A 231 -7.33 4.43 18.54
CA TYR A 231 -8.48 3.62 18.12
C TYR A 231 -8.19 2.12 18.19
N ILE A 232 -7.00 1.69 17.76
CA ILE A 232 -6.58 0.28 17.83
C ILE A 232 -6.59 -0.22 19.28
N ILE A 233 -6.08 0.58 20.21
CA ILE A 233 -6.05 0.26 21.65
C ILE A 233 -7.48 0.09 22.22
N GLN A 234 -8.42 0.91 21.80
CA GLN A 234 -9.76 0.93 22.36
C GLN A 234 -10.72 -0.06 21.70
N GLN A 235 -10.65 -0.21 20.39
CA GLN A 235 -11.67 -0.88 19.58
C GLN A 235 -11.22 -2.25 19.03
N HIS A 236 -9.93 -2.53 19.08
CA HIS A 236 -9.36 -3.80 18.59
C HIS A 236 -9.86 -4.21 17.18
N PRO A 237 -9.73 -3.31 16.15
CA PRO A 237 -10.12 -3.65 14.78
C PRO A 237 -9.27 -4.80 14.22
N LYS A 238 -9.82 -5.58 13.28
CA LYS A 238 -9.11 -6.71 12.65
C LYS A 238 -8.34 -6.33 11.40
N VAL A 239 -8.82 -5.36 10.66
CA VAL A 239 -8.13 -4.83 9.47
C VAL A 239 -7.96 -3.34 9.65
N VAL A 240 -6.72 -2.90 9.64
CA VAL A 240 -6.34 -1.49 9.80
C VAL A 240 -5.56 -1.06 8.57
N TYR A 241 -6.04 -0.02 7.93
CA TYR A 241 -5.27 0.69 6.94
C TYR A 241 -4.74 2.01 7.52
N LEU A 242 -3.43 2.23 7.42
CA LEU A 242 -2.72 3.46 7.80
C LEU A 242 -2.08 4.06 6.55
N GLY A 243 -2.65 5.14 6.04
CA GLY A 243 -2.16 5.87 4.86
C GLY A 243 -1.43 7.14 5.25
N LEU A 244 -0.09 7.17 5.11
CA LEU A 244 0.79 8.27 5.46
C LEU A 244 1.17 9.07 4.21
N GLY A 245 1.07 10.40 4.24
CA GLY A 245 1.14 11.26 3.05
C GLY A 245 2.30 12.26 3.02
N GLU A 246 2.98 12.53 4.13
CA GLU A 246 3.93 13.65 4.20
C GLU A 246 5.22 13.43 3.39
N THR A 247 5.60 12.19 3.08
CA THR A 247 6.76 11.93 2.19
C THR A 247 6.52 12.51 0.80
N ASP A 248 5.33 12.35 0.24
CA ASP A 248 4.97 12.95 -1.05
C ASP A 248 4.90 14.47 -0.99
N GLU A 249 4.29 15.03 0.06
CA GLU A 249 4.20 16.47 0.30
C GLU A 249 5.58 17.15 0.37
N PHE A 250 6.52 16.56 1.09
CA PHE A 250 7.87 17.10 1.20
C PHE A 250 8.66 16.96 -0.09
N ALA A 251 8.47 15.87 -0.81
CA ALA A 251 9.08 15.69 -2.12
C ALA A 251 8.56 16.73 -3.12
N HIS A 252 7.26 17.01 -3.18
CA HIS A 252 6.69 18.06 -4.02
C HIS A 252 7.23 19.45 -3.70
N LYS A 253 7.51 19.72 -2.43
CA LYS A 253 8.12 20.97 -1.97
C LYS A 253 9.64 21.05 -2.22
N GLY A 254 10.26 20.01 -2.76
CA GLY A 254 11.70 19.94 -2.95
C GLY A 254 12.49 19.89 -1.64
N ARG A 255 11.88 19.48 -0.53
CA ARG A 255 12.48 19.42 0.80
C ARG A 255 12.97 18.00 1.09
N TYR A 256 14.15 17.67 0.55
CA TYR A 256 14.76 16.35 0.73
C TYR A 256 15.15 16.09 2.19
N ASP A 257 15.52 17.11 2.91
CA ASP A 257 15.74 17.07 4.35
C ASP A 257 14.50 16.55 5.09
N LEU A 258 13.35 17.19 4.90
CA LEU A 258 12.09 16.79 5.53
C LEU A 258 11.58 15.45 5.02
N TYR A 259 11.82 15.12 3.76
CA TYR A 259 11.49 13.82 3.17
C TYR A 259 12.23 12.66 3.87
N LEU A 260 13.55 12.81 4.12
CA LEU A 260 14.32 11.82 4.87
C LEU A 260 13.89 11.73 6.33
N GLU A 261 13.69 12.88 6.99
CA GLU A 261 13.17 12.90 8.36
C GLU A 261 11.81 12.22 8.47
N GLN A 262 10.93 12.44 7.50
CA GLN A 262 9.61 11.80 7.49
C GLN A 262 9.71 10.31 7.26
N ALA A 263 10.58 9.83 6.37
CA ALA A 263 10.83 8.40 6.21
C ALA A 263 11.31 7.77 7.52
N ASN A 264 12.20 8.43 8.26
CA ASN A 264 12.63 7.97 9.59
C ASN A 264 11.50 8.00 10.63
N LYS A 265 10.60 9.01 10.59
CA LYS A 265 9.41 9.05 11.45
C LYS A 265 8.44 7.91 11.12
N VAL A 266 8.22 7.62 9.84
CA VAL A 266 7.40 6.47 9.40
C VAL A 266 7.99 5.16 9.93
N ASP A 267 9.30 4.96 9.86
CA ASP A 267 9.97 3.78 10.41
C ASP A 267 9.69 3.61 11.92
N ARG A 268 9.74 4.73 12.68
CA ARG A 268 9.38 4.71 14.11
C ARG A 268 7.91 4.41 14.35
N MET A 269 7.00 4.93 13.52
CA MET A 269 5.57 4.62 13.62
C MET A 269 5.31 3.13 13.37
N ILE A 270 5.98 2.54 12.38
CA ILE A 270 5.90 1.09 12.11
C ILE A 270 6.42 0.29 13.31
N ALA A 271 7.55 0.71 13.91
CA ALA A 271 8.13 0.07 15.10
C ALA A 271 7.17 0.13 16.29
N GLU A 272 6.57 1.28 16.54
CA GLU A 272 5.64 1.49 17.65
C GLU A 272 4.35 0.70 17.45
N LEU A 273 3.81 0.67 16.23
CA LEU A 273 2.63 -0.14 15.90
C LEU A 273 2.92 -1.64 16.02
N TRP A 274 4.08 -2.08 15.56
CA TRP A 274 4.51 -3.47 15.73
C TRP A 274 4.64 -3.84 17.20
N HIS A 275 5.25 -2.98 18.01
CA HIS A 275 5.36 -3.20 19.46
C HIS A 275 3.98 -3.31 20.10
N LEU A 276 3.06 -2.39 19.80
CA LEU A 276 1.68 -2.44 20.27
C LEU A 276 1.02 -3.77 19.91
N VAL A 277 1.12 -4.19 18.66
CA VAL A 277 0.53 -5.44 18.17
C VAL A 277 1.13 -6.66 18.87
N GLN A 278 2.46 -6.68 19.08
CA GLN A 278 3.12 -7.82 19.75
C GLN A 278 2.91 -7.87 21.27
N THR A 279 2.42 -6.79 21.86
CA THR A 279 2.13 -6.72 23.30
C THR A 279 0.63 -6.79 23.63
N THR A 280 -0.23 -6.75 22.60
CA THR A 280 -1.70 -6.79 22.78
C THR A 280 -2.23 -8.22 22.61
N PRO A 281 -2.94 -8.77 23.62
CA PRO A 281 -3.62 -10.07 23.49
C PRO A 281 -4.57 -10.08 22.29
N GLY A 282 -4.57 -11.18 21.52
CA GLY A 282 -5.37 -11.34 20.31
C GLY A 282 -4.70 -10.83 19.03
N TYR A 283 -3.78 -9.87 19.13
CA TYR A 283 -2.93 -9.44 18.02
C TYR A 283 -1.59 -10.17 17.98
N LYS A 284 -0.99 -10.38 19.15
CA LYS A 284 0.31 -11.03 19.28
C LYS A 284 0.35 -12.34 18.51
N ASP A 285 1.39 -12.53 17.70
CA ASP A 285 1.65 -13.73 16.89
C ASP A 285 0.50 -14.11 15.92
N ASN A 286 -0.50 -13.24 15.76
CA ASN A 286 -1.70 -13.47 14.95
C ASN A 286 -2.01 -12.35 13.98
N SER A 287 -1.00 -11.57 13.65
CA SER A 287 -1.11 -10.39 12.79
C SER A 287 -0.12 -10.43 11.64
N VAL A 288 -0.53 -9.85 10.51
CA VAL A 288 0.32 -9.62 9.34
C VAL A 288 0.42 -8.12 9.08
N PHE A 289 1.61 -7.67 8.73
CA PHE A 289 1.91 -6.32 8.27
C PHE A 289 2.22 -6.36 6.78
N ILE A 290 1.57 -5.48 6.03
CA ILE A 290 1.85 -5.19 4.62
C ILE A 290 2.27 -3.73 4.55
N ILE A 291 3.47 -3.46 4.08
CA ILE A 291 4.04 -2.11 4.02
C ILE A 291 4.43 -1.84 2.58
N THR A 292 3.97 -0.72 2.01
CA THR A 292 4.25 -0.38 0.61
C THR A 292 4.16 1.12 0.35
N THR A 293 4.40 1.53 -0.89
CA THR A 293 4.11 2.86 -1.45
C THR A 293 3.08 2.71 -2.56
N ASP A 294 2.36 3.76 -2.89
CA ASP A 294 1.35 3.76 -3.96
C ASP A 294 1.95 4.01 -5.35
N HIS A 295 3.02 4.80 -5.42
CA HIS A 295 3.81 5.06 -6.63
C HIS A 295 5.25 5.41 -6.27
N GLY A 296 6.10 5.47 -7.27
CA GLY A 296 7.46 6.01 -7.17
C GLY A 296 7.51 7.46 -7.63
N ARG A 297 8.71 7.97 -7.80
CA ARG A 297 8.99 9.34 -8.27
C ARG A 297 10.09 9.33 -9.32
N GLY A 298 10.34 10.49 -9.91
CA GLY A 298 11.40 10.64 -10.90
C GLY A 298 12.74 10.10 -10.40
N ASN A 299 13.39 9.32 -11.25
CA ASN A 299 14.67 8.67 -10.94
C ASN A 299 15.90 9.52 -11.30
N ARG A 300 15.70 10.77 -11.79
CA ARG A 300 16.75 11.77 -11.99
C ARG A 300 16.66 12.81 -10.87
N ASN A 301 17.79 13.32 -10.42
CA ASN A 301 17.84 14.30 -9.34
C ASN A 301 17.00 15.56 -9.58
N SER A 302 16.89 16.01 -10.82
CA SER A 302 16.02 17.13 -11.21
C SER A 302 14.53 16.77 -11.32
N LYS A 303 14.15 15.51 -11.12
CA LYS A 303 12.77 15.00 -11.27
C LYS A 303 12.27 14.23 -10.05
N TRP A 304 13.08 14.11 -9.01
CA TRP A 304 12.69 13.40 -7.80
C TRP A 304 11.48 14.03 -7.10
N THR A 305 11.28 15.33 -7.28
CA THR A 305 10.13 16.08 -6.73
C THR A 305 8.80 15.78 -7.43
N SER A 306 8.85 15.07 -8.56
CA SER A 306 7.69 14.86 -9.44
C SER A 306 7.42 13.38 -9.69
N HIS A 307 6.18 13.08 -10.00
CA HIS A 307 5.71 11.77 -10.44
C HIS A 307 4.62 11.94 -11.51
N GLY A 308 4.19 10.84 -12.13
CA GLY A 308 3.13 10.85 -13.14
C GLY A 308 3.52 10.10 -14.42
N GLU A 309 2.60 10.03 -15.35
CA GLU A 309 2.65 9.24 -16.59
C GLU A 309 3.95 9.39 -17.38
N PHE A 310 4.43 10.62 -17.53
CA PHE A 310 5.62 10.94 -18.35
C PHE A 310 6.91 11.07 -17.53
N ILE A 311 6.86 10.75 -16.24
CA ILE A 311 8.01 10.83 -15.35
C ILE A 311 8.61 9.44 -15.16
N ARG A 312 9.76 9.17 -15.77
CA ARG A 312 10.44 7.89 -15.63
C ARG A 312 10.83 7.63 -14.18
N GLY A 313 10.35 6.51 -13.64
CA GLY A 313 10.53 6.11 -12.25
C GLY A 313 9.24 6.15 -11.44
N SER A 314 8.21 6.87 -11.88
CA SER A 314 6.95 7.00 -11.14
C SER A 314 6.20 5.69 -10.93
N SER A 315 6.33 4.72 -11.83
CA SER A 315 5.75 3.39 -11.65
C SER A 315 6.55 2.45 -10.75
N GLN A 316 7.71 2.90 -10.23
CA GLN A 316 8.63 2.05 -9.48
C GLN A 316 8.26 2.06 -8.00
N ALA A 317 7.59 1.00 -7.57
CA ALA A 317 7.18 0.76 -6.19
C ALA A 317 8.06 -0.29 -5.50
N TRP A 318 7.72 -0.58 -4.26
CA TRP A 318 8.30 -1.62 -3.43
C TRP A 318 7.22 -2.14 -2.47
N MET A 319 7.44 -3.29 -1.85
CA MET A 319 6.57 -3.80 -0.80
C MET A 319 7.33 -4.67 0.19
N ALA A 320 6.82 -4.75 1.41
CA ALA A 320 7.29 -5.66 2.44
C ALA A 320 6.11 -6.32 3.14
N VAL A 321 6.32 -7.57 3.56
CA VAL A 321 5.35 -8.33 4.35
C VAL A 321 6.05 -8.99 5.51
N MET A 322 5.45 -8.97 6.71
CA MET A 322 5.95 -9.69 7.89
C MET A 322 4.82 -10.11 8.80
N GLY A 323 5.04 -11.11 9.61
CA GLY A 323 4.11 -11.56 10.64
C GLY A 323 3.70 -13.01 10.49
N ARG A 324 2.48 -13.34 10.92
CA ARG A 324 1.98 -14.72 10.94
C ARG A 324 2.05 -15.38 9.58
N GLY A 325 2.67 -16.56 9.53
CA GLY A 325 2.75 -17.36 8.30
C GLY A 325 3.72 -16.83 7.23
N ILE A 326 4.48 -15.77 7.53
CA ILE A 326 5.49 -15.25 6.62
C ILE A 326 6.86 -15.85 6.97
N SER A 327 7.45 -16.57 6.03
CA SER A 327 8.83 -17.06 6.18
C SER A 327 9.82 -15.89 6.18
N PRO A 328 10.79 -15.84 7.11
CA PRO A 328 11.77 -14.78 7.16
C PRO A 328 12.82 -14.99 6.04
N ALA A 329 12.60 -14.41 4.88
CA ALA A 329 13.50 -14.51 3.73
C ALA A 329 14.29 -13.20 3.45
N GLY A 330 14.01 -12.13 4.19
CA GLY A 330 14.75 -10.87 4.06
C GLY A 330 14.47 -10.14 2.76
N GLU A 331 15.49 -9.45 2.27
CA GLU A 331 15.47 -8.80 0.97
C GLU A 331 15.51 -9.85 -0.15
N ILE A 332 14.45 -9.90 -0.95
CA ILE A 332 14.32 -10.85 -2.06
C ILE A 332 15.18 -10.38 -3.24
N LYS A 333 16.17 -11.18 -3.58
CA LYS A 333 17.17 -10.84 -4.62
C LYS A 333 16.92 -11.54 -5.96
N GLU A 334 16.00 -12.47 -6.00
CA GLU A 334 15.67 -13.17 -7.22
C GLU A 334 14.94 -12.24 -8.18
N LYS A 335 15.34 -12.29 -9.44
CA LYS A 335 14.70 -11.57 -10.52
C LYS A 335 13.22 -11.93 -10.60
N GLN A 336 12.36 -10.91 -10.50
CA GLN A 336 10.91 -11.07 -10.68
C GLN A 336 10.24 -9.74 -11.00
N GLN A 337 9.01 -9.82 -11.51
CA GLN A 337 8.13 -8.67 -11.71
C GLN A 337 6.85 -8.88 -10.93
N LEU A 338 6.60 -8.01 -9.95
CA LEU A 338 5.35 -7.91 -9.21
C LEU A 338 4.65 -6.58 -9.53
N TYR A 339 3.35 -6.54 -9.27
CA TYR A 339 2.54 -5.35 -9.45
C TYR A 339 1.70 -5.06 -8.22
N GLN A 340 1.44 -3.78 -7.94
CA GLN A 340 0.61 -3.33 -6.82
C GLN A 340 -0.80 -3.93 -6.85
N GLN A 341 -1.37 -4.16 -8.02
CA GLN A 341 -2.68 -4.79 -8.19
C GLN A 341 -2.78 -6.22 -7.60
N GLN A 342 -1.66 -6.87 -7.29
CA GLN A 342 -1.67 -8.17 -6.62
C GLN A 342 -1.98 -8.06 -5.13
N LEU A 343 -1.89 -6.84 -4.54
CA LEU A 343 -2.08 -6.65 -3.11
C LEU A 343 -3.51 -6.89 -2.66
N ALA A 344 -4.53 -6.53 -3.45
CA ALA A 344 -5.92 -6.76 -3.06
C ALA A 344 -6.20 -8.25 -2.78
N GLN A 345 -5.78 -9.15 -3.67
CA GLN A 345 -5.93 -10.59 -3.50
C GLN A 345 -5.02 -11.14 -2.39
N THR A 346 -3.85 -10.54 -2.21
CA THR A 346 -2.93 -10.90 -1.11
C THR A 346 -3.54 -10.55 0.26
N ILE A 347 -4.14 -9.38 0.39
CA ILE A 347 -4.87 -8.95 1.60
C ILE A 347 -6.02 -9.90 1.90
N ALA A 348 -6.83 -10.24 0.88
CA ALA A 348 -7.94 -11.19 1.03
C ALA A 348 -7.44 -12.58 1.45
N ALA A 349 -6.36 -13.07 0.84
CA ALA A 349 -5.77 -14.36 1.20
C ALA A 349 -5.28 -14.40 2.66
N PHE A 350 -4.66 -13.32 3.16
CA PHE A 350 -4.34 -13.21 4.59
C PHE A 350 -5.58 -13.20 5.49
N ALA A 351 -6.69 -12.66 5.02
CA ALA A 351 -7.97 -12.72 5.73
C ALA A 351 -8.63 -14.12 5.68
N GLY A 352 -8.07 -15.06 4.92
CA GLY A 352 -8.69 -16.37 4.65
C GLY A 352 -9.91 -16.27 3.73
N GLU A 353 -9.99 -15.22 2.94
CA GLU A 353 -11.09 -14.91 2.01
C GLU A 353 -10.58 -14.89 0.57
N GLU A 354 -11.49 -15.10 -0.36
CA GLU A 354 -11.23 -15.04 -1.79
C GLU A 354 -11.92 -13.80 -2.39
N PHE A 355 -11.13 -12.84 -2.84
CA PHE A 355 -11.62 -11.60 -3.44
C PHE A 355 -11.59 -11.71 -4.96
N ILE A 356 -12.68 -12.19 -5.54
CA ILE A 356 -12.79 -12.40 -6.99
C ILE A 356 -13.42 -11.17 -7.64
N ILE A 357 -12.63 -10.50 -8.46
CA ILE A 357 -13.10 -9.47 -9.39
C ILE A 357 -12.65 -9.88 -10.80
N ASN A 358 -13.46 -9.60 -11.80
CA ASN A 358 -13.08 -9.82 -13.20
C ASN A 358 -11.76 -9.08 -13.50
N GLU A 359 -10.82 -9.77 -14.14
CA GLU A 359 -9.52 -9.23 -14.57
C GLU A 359 -8.54 -8.90 -13.42
N SER A 360 -8.84 -9.27 -12.16
CA SER A 360 -7.91 -9.05 -11.07
C SER A 360 -6.64 -9.90 -11.19
N ALA A 361 -5.51 -9.34 -10.77
CA ALA A 361 -4.25 -10.06 -10.64
C ALA A 361 -4.37 -11.12 -9.52
N SER A 362 -3.65 -12.23 -9.64
CA SER A 362 -3.54 -13.20 -8.56
C SER A 362 -2.74 -12.67 -7.38
N ALA A 363 -2.99 -13.20 -6.18
CA ALA A 363 -2.19 -12.90 -4.99
C ALA A 363 -0.69 -13.14 -5.23
N ILE A 364 0.14 -12.46 -4.45
CA ILE A 364 1.60 -12.63 -4.51
C ILE A 364 1.96 -14.02 -3.99
N THR A 365 2.81 -14.72 -4.72
CA THR A 365 3.44 -15.94 -4.21
C THR A 365 4.61 -15.52 -3.32
N LEU A 366 4.45 -15.72 -2.01
CA LEU A 366 5.49 -15.47 -1.01
C LEU A 366 6.50 -16.64 -0.98
N LYS A 367 7.71 -16.35 -0.50
CA LYS A 367 8.78 -17.35 -0.33
C LYS A 367 8.70 -18.10 1.00
#